data_743bc13daed90b926aca2523db2c2804
#
_entry.id   743bc13daed90b926aca2523db2c2804
#
_cell.length_a   1.000
_cell.length_b   1.000
_cell.length_c   1.000
_cell.angle_alpha   90.00
_cell.angle_beta   90.00
_cell.angle_gamma   90.00
#
_symmetry.space_group_name_H-M   'P 1'
#
loop_
_entity.id
_entity.type
_entity.pdbx_description
1 polymer ?
#
loop_
_entity_poly.entity_id
_entity_poly.type
_entity_poly.pdbx_seq_one_letter_code
_entity_poly.pdbx_strand_id
1 'polypeptide(L)'
;MDKILRDKKAIFVFIAPALIMFLLVLIIPTVQMVYYSLCDYAALTPPEFIGLKNYKKLFFGDATFRIALKNSIFFMIFSAITQQIFGLLLAVMLTNIPKGRNIFKNIYYLPCVLSSAALGLLWSFLFNPRIGINNLLAKFGIEGPLWLMESTGFIVLPMWVIAFVALWQYLGQNMMLYMAQI
;
A
#
# COMPACT_ATOMS: atom_id res chain seq x y z
N MET A 1 26.27 -14.24 25.40
CA MET A 1 25.92 -13.42 24.22
C MET A 1 26.65 -12.09 24.20
N ASP A 2 26.92 -11.47 25.35
CA ASP A 2 27.53 -10.13 25.41
C ASP A 2 28.99 -10.03 24.93
N LYS A 3 29.79 -11.11 24.98
CA LYS A 3 31.18 -11.10 24.47
C LYS A 3 31.23 -11.00 22.92
N ILE A 4 30.30 -11.62 22.20
CA ILE A 4 30.27 -11.60 20.74
C ILE A 4 29.78 -10.23 20.23
N LEU A 5 28.83 -9.60 20.93
CA LEU A 5 28.33 -8.26 20.62
C LEU A 5 29.33 -7.12 20.92
N ARG A 6 30.40 -7.42 21.65
CA ARG A 6 31.51 -6.49 21.92
C ARG A 6 32.72 -6.68 20.99
N ASP A 7 32.79 -7.78 20.26
CA ASP A 7 33.88 -8.04 19.30
C ASP A 7 33.51 -7.46 17.91
N LYS A 8 34.10 -6.31 17.60
CA LYS A 8 33.88 -5.61 16.33
C LYS A 8 34.22 -6.47 15.10
N LYS A 9 35.19 -7.37 15.18
CA LYS A 9 35.56 -8.28 14.09
C LYS A 9 34.50 -9.34 13.86
N ALA A 10 33.99 -9.92 14.93
CA ALA A 10 32.91 -10.89 14.86
C ALA A 10 31.63 -10.23 14.25
N ILE A 11 31.26 -9.04 14.74
CA ILE A 11 30.12 -8.28 14.19
C ILE A 11 30.31 -8.02 12.69
N PHE A 12 31.49 -7.58 12.27
CA PHE A 12 31.76 -7.30 10.85
C PHE A 12 31.64 -8.56 10.01
N VAL A 13 32.22 -9.69 10.42
CA VAL A 13 32.17 -10.96 9.68
C VAL A 13 30.74 -11.46 9.53
N PHE A 14 29.89 -11.34 10.56
CA PHE A 14 28.50 -11.78 10.52
C PHE A 14 27.60 -10.85 9.70
N ILE A 15 27.88 -9.55 9.70
CA ILE A 15 27.07 -8.56 8.95
C ILE A 15 27.54 -8.41 7.50
N ALA A 16 28.84 -8.63 7.22
CA ALA A 16 29.43 -8.37 5.90
C ALA A 16 28.70 -9.06 4.74
N PRO A 17 28.32 -10.34 4.80
CA PRO A 17 27.61 -10.98 3.69
C PRO A 17 26.27 -10.29 3.36
N ALA A 18 25.48 -9.99 4.41
CA ALA A 18 24.20 -9.31 4.22
C ALA A 18 24.40 -7.87 3.73
N LEU A 19 25.41 -7.16 4.27
CA LEU A 19 25.74 -5.80 3.85
C LEU A 19 26.21 -5.76 2.39
N ILE A 20 27.05 -6.70 1.97
CA ILE A 20 27.50 -6.79 0.58
C ILE A 20 26.31 -7.00 -0.35
N MET A 21 25.43 -7.95 -0.05
CA MET A 21 24.22 -8.18 -0.84
C MET A 21 23.31 -6.95 -0.89
N PHE A 22 23.13 -6.26 0.23
CA PHE A 22 22.37 -5.02 0.31
C PHE A 22 22.97 -3.92 -0.57
N LEU A 23 24.30 -3.74 -0.53
CA LEU A 23 25.00 -2.76 -1.36
C LEU A 23 24.86 -3.10 -2.86
N LEU A 24 25.11 -4.35 -3.24
CA LEU A 24 25.12 -4.79 -4.63
C LEU A 24 23.70 -4.77 -5.26
N VAL A 25 22.70 -5.21 -4.51
CA VAL A 25 21.35 -5.41 -5.05
C VAL A 25 20.46 -4.19 -4.86
N LEU A 26 20.69 -3.39 -3.84
CA LEU A 26 19.81 -2.26 -3.53
C LEU A 26 20.50 -0.91 -3.72
N ILE A 27 21.65 -0.68 -3.11
CA ILE A 27 22.28 0.64 -3.12
C ILE A 27 22.84 0.99 -4.49
N ILE A 28 23.63 0.10 -5.11
CA ILE A 28 24.24 0.37 -6.42
C ILE A 28 23.16 0.62 -7.48
N PRO A 29 22.12 -0.23 -7.66
CA PRO A 29 21.05 0.06 -8.62
C PRO A 29 20.26 1.34 -8.31
N THR A 30 20.07 1.66 -7.02
CA THR A 30 19.40 2.90 -6.63
C THR A 30 20.20 4.13 -7.05
N VAL A 31 21.50 4.14 -6.82
CA VAL A 31 22.39 5.24 -7.29
C VAL A 31 22.40 5.34 -8.80
N GLN A 32 22.48 4.21 -9.51
CA GLN A 32 22.38 4.18 -10.97
C GLN A 32 21.03 4.72 -11.47
N MET A 33 19.93 4.35 -10.82
CA MET A 33 18.61 4.86 -11.16
C MET A 33 18.53 6.39 -11.01
N VAL A 34 19.12 6.96 -9.95
CA VAL A 34 19.19 8.42 -9.76
C VAL A 34 20.00 9.07 -10.89
N TYR A 35 21.13 8.49 -11.26
CA TYR A 35 21.94 8.99 -12.38
C TYR A 35 21.16 8.93 -13.71
N TYR A 36 20.55 7.77 -14.02
CA TYR A 36 19.78 7.62 -15.27
C TYR A 36 18.52 8.48 -15.31
N SER A 37 17.96 8.87 -14.17
CA SER A 37 16.83 9.80 -14.14
C SER A 37 17.18 11.19 -14.68
N LEU A 38 18.47 11.56 -14.65
CA LEU A 38 19.02 12.80 -15.20
C LEU A 38 19.53 12.66 -16.63
N CYS A 39 19.39 11.47 -17.23
CA CYS A 39 19.84 11.17 -18.57
C CYS A 39 18.65 10.90 -19.50
N ASP A 40 18.85 11.13 -20.79
CA ASP A 40 18.05 10.49 -21.84
C ASP A 40 18.64 9.10 -22.06
N TYR A 41 17.91 8.08 -21.62
CA TYR A 41 18.39 6.71 -21.62
C TYR A 41 17.32 5.76 -22.17
N ALA A 42 17.64 5.13 -23.27
CA ALA A 42 16.93 3.97 -23.80
C ALA A 42 17.87 2.76 -23.72
N ALA A 43 17.33 1.58 -23.42
CA ALA A 43 18.12 0.37 -23.14
C ALA A 43 19.20 0.02 -24.19
N LEU A 44 19.10 0.56 -25.40
CA LEU A 44 20.00 0.30 -26.54
C LEU A 44 20.91 1.47 -26.87
N THR A 45 20.79 2.61 -26.19
CA THR A 45 21.61 3.82 -26.45
C THR A 45 22.41 4.20 -25.22
N PRO A 46 23.65 4.76 -25.41
CA PRO A 46 24.39 5.29 -24.27
C PRO A 46 23.59 6.39 -23.56
N PRO A 47 23.67 6.48 -22.22
CA PRO A 47 22.98 7.52 -21.47
C PRO A 47 23.57 8.91 -21.81
N GLU A 48 22.72 9.82 -22.27
CA GLU A 48 23.08 11.21 -22.50
C GLU A 48 22.56 12.08 -21.35
N PHE A 49 23.43 12.83 -20.69
CA PHE A 49 23.06 13.66 -19.55
C PHE A 49 22.23 14.88 -20.01
N ILE A 50 20.97 14.95 -19.60
CA ILE A 50 20.01 16.01 -19.95
C ILE A 50 19.53 16.83 -18.73
N GLY A 51 20.14 16.61 -17.57
CA GLY A 51 19.77 17.28 -16.31
C GLY A 51 18.32 17.03 -15.90
N LEU A 52 17.59 18.07 -15.53
CA LEU A 52 16.22 17.96 -15.00
C LEU A 52 15.13 17.92 -16.08
N LYS A 53 15.46 17.69 -17.35
CA LYS A 53 14.47 17.71 -18.44
C LYS A 53 13.38 16.64 -18.26
N ASN A 54 13.75 15.44 -17.81
CA ASN A 54 12.78 14.38 -17.51
C ASN A 54 11.80 14.80 -16.42
N TYR A 55 12.28 15.42 -15.36
CA TYR A 55 11.44 15.90 -14.26
C TYR A 55 10.49 17.03 -14.71
N LYS A 56 10.99 17.96 -15.53
CA LYS A 56 10.11 19.01 -16.11
C LYS A 56 9.01 18.40 -16.96
N LYS A 57 9.33 17.44 -17.83
CA LYS A 57 8.34 16.73 -18.64
C LYS A 57 7.32 16.00 -17.75
N LEU A 58 7.79 15.33 -16.71
CA LEU A 58 6.94 14.57 -15.79
C LEU A 58 5.92 15.47 -15.06
N PHE A 59 6.40 16.56 -14.43
CA PHE A 59 5.54 17.42 -13.62
C PHE A 59 4.65 18.35 -14.43
N PHE A 60 5.14 18.86 -15.56
CA PHE A 60 4.44 19.89 -16.34
C PHE A 60 3.86 19.38 -17.66
N GLY A 61 4.44 18.33 -18.24
CA GLY A 61 4.03 17.78 -19.54
C GLY A 61 3.14 16.55 -19.48
N ASP A 62 3.23 15.77 -18.38
CA ASP A 62 2.50 14.50 -18.25
C ASP A 62 1.27 14.64 -17.36
N ALA A 63 0.08 14.66 -17.99
CA ALA A 63 -1.19 14.72 -17.27
C ALA A 63 -1.46 13.42 -16.48
N THR A 64 -1.05 12.26 -17.01
CA THR A 64 -1.22 10.95 -16.38
C THR A 64 -0.43 10.87 -15.09
N PHE A 65 0.81 11.34 -15.11
CA PHE A 65 1.63 11.40 -13.90
C PHE A 65 1.01 12.28 -12.81
N ARG A 66 0.48 13.46 -13.17
CA ARG A 66 -0.17 14.35 -12.19
C ARG A 66 -1.42 13.71 -11.56
N ILE A 67 -2.22 12.99 -12.35
CA ILE A 67 -3.37 12.24 -11.84
C ILE A 67 -2.90 11.13 -10.91
N ALA A 68 -1.90 10.35 -11.32
CA ALA A 68 -1.33 9.28 -10.50
C ALA A 68 -0.75 9.79 -9.18
N LEU A 69 -0.01 10.90 -9.21
CA LEU A 69 0.56 11.54 -8.02
C LEU A 69 -0.53 11.99 -7.05
N LYS A 70 -1.56 12.68 -7.57
CA LYS A 70 -2.72 13.11 -6.76
C LYS A 70 -3.40 11.92 -6.09
N ASN A 71 -3.67 10.86 -6.84
CA ASN A 71 -4.31 9.65 -6.34
C ASN A 71 -3.44 8.93 -5.30
N SER A 72 -2.13 8.89 -5.50
CA SER A 72 -1.18 8.30 -4.55
C SER A 72 -1.11 9.09 -3.24
N ILE A 73 -1.09 10.42 -3.31
CA ILE A 73 -1.11 11.29 -2.12
C ILE A 73 -2.43 11.12 -1.35
N PHE A 74 -3.56 11.11 -2.06
CA PHE A 74 -4.86 10.82 -1.44
C PHE A 74 -4.85 9.48 -0.72
N PHE A 75 -4.43 8.41 -1.41
CA PHE A 75 -4.40 7.06 -0.85
C PHE A 75 -3.50 6.97 0.39
N MET A 76 -2.33 7.59 0.32
CA MET A 76 -1.37 7.64 1.44
C MET A 76 -1.99 8.32 2.68
N ILE A 77 -2.53 9.51 2.51
CA ILE A 77 -3.10 10.29 3.62
C ILE A 77 -4.34 9.61 4.18
N PHE A 78 -5.27 9.21 3.30
CA PHE A 78 -6.50 8.53 3.70
C PHE A 78 -6.21 7.23 4.44
N SER A 79 -5.37 6.36 3.89
CA SER A 79 -5.02 5.08 4.50
C SER A 79 -4.28 5.26 5.83
N ALA A 80 -3.32 6.19 5.90
CA ALA A 80 -2.58 6.46 7.12
C ALA A 80 -3.52 6.91 8.26
N ILE A 81 -4.41 7.86 7.99
CA ILE A 81 -5.33 8.41 9.00
C ILE A 81 -6.36 7.36 9.41
N THR A 82 -7.05 6.76 8.43
CA THR A 82 -8.17 5.86 8.73
C THR A 82 -7.73 4.57 9.39
N GLN A 83 -6.63 3.98 8.94
CA GLN A 83 -6.11 2.75 9.56
C GLN A 83 -5.66 2.97 11.00
N GLN A 84 -5.04 4.11 11.32
CA GLN A 84 -4.64 4.43 12.69
C GLN A 84 -5.85 4.64 13.59
N ILE A 85 -6.80 5.48 13.15
CA ILE A 85 -8.01 5.78 13.94
C ILE A 85 -8.83 4.52 14.18
N PHE A 86 -9.21 3.81 13.12
CA PHE A 86 -10.06 2.62 13.27
C PHE A 86 -9.33 1.44 13.91
N GLY A 87 -8.01 1.29 13.66
CA GLY A 87 -7.18 0.28 14.31
C GLY A 87 -7.11 0.50 15.82
N LEU A 88 -6.88 1.74 16.27
CA LEU A 88 -6.86 2.10 17.68
C LEU A 88 -8.24 1.94 18.33
N LEU A 89 -9.30 2.42 17.68
CA LEU A 89 -10.67 2.27 18.18
C LEU A 89 -11.01 0.80 18.41
N LEU A 90 -10.76 -0.07 17.43
CA LEU A 90 -11.01 -1.50 17.56
C LEU A 90 -10.16 -2.13 18.67
N ALA A 91 -8.90 -1.75 18.79
CA ALA A 91 -8.02 -2.25 19.84
C ALA A 91 -8.55 -1.91 21.22
N VAL A 92 -8.94 -0.66 21.46
CA VAL A 92 -9.54 -0.21 22.74
C VAL A 92 -10.87 -0.93 23.01
N MET A 93 -11.74 -1.01 22.00
CA MET A 93 -13.02 -1.70 22.15
C MET A 93 -12.84 -3.18 22.52
N LEU A 94 -11.96 -3.89 21.80
CA LEU A 94 -11.72 -5.32 22.04
C LEU A 94 -10.98 -5.59 23.35
N THR A 95 -10.15 -4.67 23.81
CA THR A 95 -9.47 -4.80 25.12
C THR A 95 -10.48 -4.81 26.27
N ASN A 96 -11.59 -4.09 26.12
CA ASN A 96 -12.64 -3.99 27.13
C ASN A 96 -13.70 -5.10 27.06
N ILE A 97 -13.65 -6.00 26.06
CA ILE A 97 -14.60 -7.10 25.93
C ILE A 97 -14.13 -8.30 26.78
N PRO A 98 -14.90 -8.72 27.83
CA PRO A 98 -14.44 -9.79 28.71
C PRO A 98 -14.57 -11.20 28.12
N LYS A 99 -15.54 -11.42 27.21
CA LYS A 99 -15.79 -12.74 26.59
C LYS A 99 -15.85 -12.61 25.06
N GLY A 100 -15.23 -13.56 24.34
CA GLY A 100 -15.24 -13.57 22.88
C GLY A 100 -14.15 -12.72 22.19
N ARG A 101 -13.29 -12.02 22.95
CA ARG A 101 -12.19 -11.18 22.42
C ARG A 101 -11.37 -11.87 21.34
N ASN A 102 -10.99 -13.13 21.56
CA ASN A 102 -10.17 -13.88 20.62
C ASN A 102 -10.89 -14.20 19.30
N ILE A 103 -12.21 -14.40 19.35
CA ILE A 103 -13.02 -14.66 18.15
C ILE A 103 -13.03 -13.41 17.28
N PHE A 104 -13.36 -12.25 17.85
CA PHE A 104 -13.34 -10.97 17.12
C PHE A 104 -11.96 -10.63 16.58
N LYS A 105 -10.91 -10.83 17.39
CA LYS A 105 -9.53 -10.66 16.98
C LYS A 105 -9.19 -11.46 15.72
N ASN A 106 -9.57 -12.73 15.66
CA ASN A 106 -9.33 -13.59 14.51
C ASN A 106 -10.15 -13.14 13.29
N ILE A 107 -11.43 -12.76 13.47
CA ILE A 107 -12.30 -12.28 12.39
C ILE A 107 -11.71 -11.01 11.73
N TYR A 108 -11.31 -10.02 12.51
CA TYR A 108 -10.72 -8.79 11.98
C TYR A 108 -9.34 -9.00 11.39
N TYR A 109 -8.57 -9.98 11.85
CA TYR A 109 -7.25 -10.28 11.32
C TYR A 109 -7.29 -11.16 10.05
N LEU A 110 -8.36 -11.93 9.83
CA LEU A 110 -8.51 -12.84 8.71
C LEU A 110 -8.25 -12.20 7.34
N PRO A 111 -8.79 -10.99 7.02
CA PRO A 111 -8.54 -10.37 5.72
C PRO A 111 -7.06 -10.11 5.42
N CYS A 112 -6.26 -9.82 6.44
CA CYS A 112 -4.83 -9.55 6.30
C CYS A 112 -4.03 -10.78 5.88
N VAL A 113 -4.50 -11.99 6.25
CA VAL A 113 -3.82 -13.26 5.95
C VAL A 113 -4.15 -13.76 4.54
N LEU A 114 -5.24 -13.27 3.95
CA LEU A 114 -5.65 -13.69 2.61
C LEU A 114 -4.71 -13.15 1.54
N SER A 115 -4.51 -13.93 0.48
CA SER A 115 -3.73 -13.49 -0.68
C SER A 115 -4.36 -12.25 -1.32
N SER A 116 -3.53 -11.23 -1.59
CA SER A 116 -3.99 -10.00 -2.27
C SER A 116 -4.58 -10.27 -3.65
N ALA A 117 -4.10 -11.29 -4.36
CA ALA A 117 -4.67 -11.71 -5.64
C ALA A 117 -6.08 -12.27 -5.49
N ALA A 118 -6.30 -13.13 -4.48
CA ALA A 118 -7.63 -13.67 -4.19
C ALA A 118 -8.61 -12.57 -3.76
N LEU A 119 -8.15 -11.63 -2.93
CA LEU A 119 -8.95 -10.48 -2.53
C LEU A 119 -9.27 -9.56 -3.72
N GLY A 120 -8.30 -9.32 -4.61
CA GLY A 120 -8.53 -8.56 -5.84
C GLY A 120 -9.62 -9.16 -6.71
N LEU A 121 -9.62 -10.48 -6.89
CA LEU A 121 -10.69 -11.19 -7.61
C LEU A 121 -12.03 -11.07 -6.89
N LEU A 122 -12.08 -11.33 -5.59
CA LEU A 122 -13.31 -11.24 -4.79
C LEU A 122 -13.94 -9.85 -4.91
N TRP A 123 -13.15 -8.79 -4.70
CA TRP A 123 -13.65 -7.43 -4.77
C TRP A 123 -14.01 -7.01 -6.19
N SER A 124 -13.31 -7.51 -7.23
CA SER A 124 -13.70 -7.27 -8.62
C SER A 124 -15.06 -7.89 -8.97
N PHE A 125 -15.38 -9.05 -8.41
CA PHE A 125 -16.73 -9.63 -8.52
C PHE A 125 -17.78 -8.83 -7.75
N LEU A 126 -17.47 -8.44 -6.52
CA LEU A 126 -18.40 -7.66 -5.68
C LEU A 126 -18.73 -6.29 -6.28
N PHE A 127 -17.73 -5.60 -6.83
CA PHE A 127 -17.92 -4.30 -7.48
C PHE A 127 -18.23 -4.37 -8.98
N ASN A 128 -18.47 -5.58 -9.51
CA ASN A 128 -18.92 -5.73 -10.90
C ASN A 128 -20.34 -5.17 -11.06
N PRO A 129 -20.58 -4.28 -12.05
CA PRO A 129 -21.87 -3.63 -12.21
C PRO A 129 -23.04 -4.57 -12.47
N ARG A 130 -22.77 -5.75 -13.07
CA ARG A 130 -23.80 -6.69 -13.51
C ARG A 130 -24.15 -7.78 -12.50
N ILE A 131 -23.18 -8.23 -11.73
CA ILE A 131 -23.32 -9.44 -10.88
C ILE A 131 -23.08 -9.18 -9.40
N GLY A 132 -22.46 -8.04 -9.04
CA GLY A 132 -22.07 -7.71 -7.68
C GLY A 132 -23.11 -6.93 -6.88
N ILE A 133 -22.64 -5.97 -6.12
CA ILE A 133 -23.45 -5.12 -5.21
C ILE A 133 -24.59 -4.42 -5.96
N ASN A 134 -24.38 -4.02 -7.23
CA ASN A 134 -25.43 -3.37 -8.03
C ASN A 134 -26.66 -4.25 -8.23
N ASN A 135 -26.48 -5.57 -8.31
CA ASN A 135 -27.63 -6.48 -8.41
C ASN A 135 -28.48 -6.50 -7.12
N LEU A 136 -27.82 -6.32 -5.97
CA LEU A 136 -28.54 -6.17 -4.69
C LEU A 136 -29.23 -4.79 -4.62
N LEU A 137 -28.57 -3.72 -5.03
CA LEU A 137 -29.12 -2.37 -5.05
C LEU A 137 -30.35 -2.28 -5.99
N ALA A 138 -30.28 -2.94 -7.15
CA ALA A 138 -31.38 -2.99 -8.10
C ALA A 138 -32.67 -3.61 -7.51
N LYS A 139 -32.56 -4.56 -6.57
CA LYS A 139 -33.72 -5.12 -5.87
C LYS A 139 -34.45 -4.10 -5.00
N PHE A 140 -33.76 -3.03 -4.61
CA PHE A 140 -34.33 -1.92 -3.84
C PHE A 140 -34.65 -0.72 -4.74
N GLY A 141 -34.60 -0.89 -6.07
CA GLY A 141 -34.85 0.19 -7.04
C GLY A 141 -33.74 1.25 -7.12
N ILE A 142 -32.53 0.92 -6.65
CA ILE A 142 -31.38 1.83 -6.66
C ILE A 142 -30.43 1.45 -7.80
N GLU A 143 -30.15 2.38 -8.70
CA GLU A 143 -29.10 2.22 -9.72
C GLU A 143 -27.73 2.45 -9.10
N GLY A 144 -26.91 1.40 -9.06
CA GLY A 144 -25.55 1.49 -8.53
C GLY A 144 -24.57 2.06 -9.56
N PRO A 145 -23.51 2.76 -9.09
CA PRO A 145 -22.52 3.36 -9.98
C PRO A 145 -21.59 2.31 -10.61
N LEU A 146 -20.78 2.75 -11.57
CA LEU A 146 -19.68 1.96 -12.15
C LEU A 146 -18.46 2.02 -11.25
N TRP A 147 -18.49 1.31 -10.12
CA TRP A 147 -17.55 1.36 -9.01
C TRP A 147 -16.06 1.44 -9.40
N LEU A 148 -15.66 0.70 -10.45
CA LEU A 148 -14.26 0.59 -10.87
C LEU A 148 -13.95 1.32 -12.18
N MET A 149 -14.95 1.93 -12.81
CA MET A 149 -14.81 2.56 -14.13
C MET A 149 -15.17 4.05 -14.15
N GLU A 150 -15.80 4.57 -13.10
CA GLU A 150 -16.21 5.96 -13.03
C GLU A 150 -15.00 6.88 -12.82
N SER A 151 -14.79 7.79 -13.77
CA SER A 151 -13.65 8.71 -13.78
C SER A 151 -14.01 10.15 -13.39
N THR A 152 -15.22 10.38 -12.90
CA THR A 152 -15.71 11.70 -12.50
C THR A 152 -15.31 12.06 -11.08
N GLY A 153 -15.10 13.36 -10.82
CA GLY A 153 -14.80 13.89 -9.50
C GLY A 153 -13.33 14.22 -9.24
N PHE A 154 -13.05 14.93 -8.16
CA PHE A 154 -11.70 15.31 -7.76
C PHE A 154 -10.84 14.08 -7.41
N ILE A 155 -11.39 13.14 -6.66
CA ILE A 155 -10.85 11.79 -6.48
C ILE A 155 -11.84 10.83 -7.12
N VAL A 156 -11.37 10.06 -8.08
CA VAL A 156 -12.21 9.12 -8.83
C VAL A 156 -12.76 8.01 -7.94
N LEU A 157 -13.98 7.55 -8.21
CA LEU A 157 -14.65 6.53 -7.39
C LEU A 157 -13.83 5.26 -7.18
N PRO A 158 -13.10 4.71 -8.19
CA PRO A 158 -12.21 3.57 -7.99
C PRO A 158 -11.17 3.76 -6.87
N MET A 159 -10.67 4.99 -6.66
CA MET A 159 -9.72 5.27 -5.59
C MET A 159 -10.34 5.13 -4.20
N TRP A 160 -11.59 5.54 -4.03
CA TRP A 160 -12.34 5.34 -2.77
C TRP A 160 -12.59 3.86 -2.51
N VAL A 161 -12.93 3.10 -3.56
CA VAL A 161 -13.11 1.64 -3.47
C VAL A 161 -11.83 0.96 -3.04
N ILE A 162 -10.70 1.28 -3.68
CA ILE A 162 -9.38 0.72 -3.33
C ILE A 162 -8.98 1.11 -1.90
N ALA A 163 -9.21 2.35 -1.51
CA ALA A 163 -8.91 2.83 -0.16
C ALA A 163 -9.76 2.12 0.91
N PHE A 164 -11.03 1.88 0.63
CA PHE A 164 -11.91 1.08 1.50
C PHE A 164 -11.44 -0.37 1.62
N VAL A 165 -11.10 -1.02 0.50
CA VAL A 165 -10.60 -2.41 0.50
C VAL A 165 -9.29 -2.52 1.29
N ALA A 166 -8.38 -1.58 1.10
CA ALA A 166 -7.11 -1.54 1.83
C ALA A 166 -7.34 -1.30 3.34
N LEU A 167 -8.26 -0.40 3.70
CA LEU A 167 -8.65 -0.19 5.09
C LEU A 167 -9.15 -1.50 5.71
N TRP A 168 -10.11 -2.16 5.08
CA TRP A 168 -10.67 -3.42 5.56
C TRP A 168 -9.61 -4.52 5.67
N GLN A 169 -8.72 -4.64 4.68
CA GLN A 169 -7.68 -5.67 4.64
C GLN A 169 -6.67 -5.52 5.79
N TYR A 170 -6.18 -4.30 6.05
CA TYR A 170 -5.09 -4.07 7.00
C TYR A 170 -5.54 -3.59 8.38
N LEU A 171 -6.84 -3.36 8.58
CA LEU A 171 -7.40 -2.90 9.84
C LEU A 171 -7.07 -3.82 11.01
N GLY A 172 -7.19 -5.14 10.80
CA GLY A 172 -6.90 -6.14 11.81
C GLY A 172 -5.42 -6.17 12.22
N GLN A 173 -4.50 -5.92 11.30
CA GLN A 173 -3.07 -5.84 11.60
C GLN A 173 -2.77 -4.66 12.53
N ASN A 174 -3.28 -3.47 12.21
CA ASN A 174 -3.10 -2.28 13.04
C ASN A 174 -3.74 -2.45 14.42
N MET A 175 -4.96 -2.99 14.47
CA MET A 175 -5.63 -3.35 15.72
C MET A 175 -4.75 -4.27 16.60
N MET A 176 -4.15 -5.31 16.00
CA MET A 176 -3.27 -6.24 16.74
C MET A 176 -2.03 -5.56 17.30
N LEU A 177 -1.40 -4.66 16.52
CA LEU A 177 -0.24 -3.90 16.97
C LEU A 177 -0.59 -3.02 18.18
N TYR A 178 -1.72 -2.32 18.15
CA TYR A 178 -2.17 -1.51 19.28
C TYR A 178 -2.57 -2.35 20.50
N MET A 179 -3.24 -3.49 20.30
CA MET A 179 -3.58 -4.41 21.39
C MET A 179 -2.34 -4.99 22.09
N ALA A 180 -1.20 -5.05 21.44
CA ALA A 180 0.04 -5.51 22.04
C ALA A 180 0.73 -4.44 22.91
N GLN A 181 0.30 -3.17 22.80
CA GLN A 181 0.84 -2.03 23.55
C GLN A 181 -0.07 -1.54 24.68
N ILE A 182 -1.35 -1.96 24.68
CA ILE A 182 -2.34 -1.68 25.73
C ILE A 182 -2.34 -2.81 26.76
#